data_c8efb99cf79627d4ed27e1fee37f524f
#
_entry.id   c8efb99cf79627d4ed27e1fee37f524f
#
_cell.length_a   1.000
_cell.length_b   1.000
_cell.length_c   1.000
_cell.angle_alpha   90.00
_cell.angle_beta   90.00
_cell.angle_gamma   90.00
#
_symmetry.space_group_name_H-M   'P 1'
#
loop_
_entity.id
_entity.type
_entity.pdbx_description
1 polymer ?
#
loop_
_entity_poly.entity_id
_entity_poly.type
_entity_poly.pdbx_seq_one_letter_code
_entity_poly.pdbx_strand_id
1 'polypeptide(L)'
;MIRPAEPADADEEARLLYETATGMYDIYAGGTRRALRILRAAYRREGNSASREIVWVAELDGEVAGALAAFPVEEGDRRASRFLRVTLLRTPPWKWPATLRIFQTGAESTPIPPPACLYVDALATDSRFRRRGVASALLDEAARLAGEAGLGAVALDTAATNAAAQALYERIGFTVTQRMPPKGVIPGIVGYVRAVG
;
A
#
# COMPACT_ATOMS: atom_id res chain seq x y z
N MET A 1 2.55 10.71 17.11
CA MET A 1 2.38 9.35 17.70
C MET A 1 2.03 8.40 16.57
N ILE A 2 2.48 7.11 16.65
CA ILE A 2 2.03 6.07 15.71
C ILE A 2 1.14 5.10 16.48
N ARG A 3 0.01 4.72 15.88
CA ARG A 3 -0.98 3.80 16.48
C ARG A 3 -1.63 2.91 15.43
N PRO A 4 -2.22 1.77 15.81
CA PRO A 4 -3.12 1.04 14.94
C PRO A 4 -4.28 1.92 14.48
N ALA A 5 -4.76 1.70 13.25
CA ALA A 5 -5.88 2.44 12.72
C ALA A 5 -7.20 2.07 13.41
N GLU A 6 -8.07 3.05 13.58
CA GLU A 6 -9.38 2.93 14.23
C GLU A 6 -10.53 3.04 13.22
N PRO A 7 -11.74 2.60 13.56
CA PRO A 7 -12.90 2.75 12.66
C PRO A 7 -13.17 4.19 12.23
N ALA A 8 -12.81 5.18 13.06
CA ALA A 8 -12.97 6.60 12.78
C ALA A 8 -12.06 7.09 11.66
N ASP A 9 -10.91 6.45 11.43
CA ASP A 9 -9.92 6.84 10.42
C ASP A 9 -10.36 6.50 8.97
N ALA A 10 -11.50 5.82 8.78
CA ALA A 10 -11.90 5.21 7.51
C ALA A 10 -11.94 6.18 6.31
N ASP A 11 -12.33 7.41 6.53
CA ASP A 11 -12.46 8.40 5.45
C ASP A 11 -11.09 8.97 5.07
N GLU A 12 -10.27 9.28 6.06
CA GLU A 12 -8.94 9.79 5.87
C GLU A 12 -8.01 8.74 5.29
N GLU A 13 -8.08 7.52 5.80
CA GLU A 13 -7.32 6.37 5.30
C GLU A 13 -7.67 6.06 3.84
N ALA A 14 -8.95 6.01 3.50
CA ALA A 14 -9.36 5.80 2.12
C ALA A 14 -8.84 6.89 1.17
N ARG A 15 -8.74 8.13 1.63
CA ARG A 15 -8.15 9.23 0.88
C ARG A 15 -6.64 9.05 0.71
N LEU A 16 -5.92 8.79 1.80
CA LEU A 16 -4.47 8.56 1.79
C LEU A 16 -4.11 7.37 0.92
N LEU A 17 -4.81 6.25 1.08
CA LEU A 17 -4.58 5.06 0.26
C LEU A 17 -4.84 5.33 -1.23
N TYR A 18 -5.92 6.06 -1.54
CA TYR A 18 -6.19 6.47 -2.92
C TYR A 18 -5.03 7.29 -3.51
N GLU A 19 -4.43 8.20 -2.73
CA GLU A 19 -3.31 9.03 -3.17
C GLU A 19 -2.03 8.23 -3.49
N THR A 20 -1.85 7.03 -2.92
CA THR A 20 -0.67 6.18 -3.22
C THR A 20 -0.62 5.72 -4.66
N ALA A 21 -1.79 5.52 -5.30
CA ALA A 21 -1.90 4.99 -6.66
C ALA A 21 -3.13 5.55 -7.40
N THR A 22 -3.31 6.87 -7.38
CA THR A 22 -4.50 7.58 -7.91
C THR A 22 -4.93 7.08 -9.29
N GLY A 23 -4.04 7.04 -10.26
CA GLY A 23 -4.35 6.61 -11.63
C GLY A 23 -4.81 5.15 -11.70
N MET A 24 -4.21 4.28 -10.91
CA MET A 24 -4.57 2.85 -10.87
C MET A 24 -5.96 2.65 -10.27
N TYR A 25 -6.25 3.30 -9.15
CA TYR A 25 -7.56 3.21 -8.51
C TYR A 25 -8.68 3.70 -9.42
N ASP A 26 -8.47 4.77 -10.17
CA ASP A 26 -9.44 5.28 -11.13
C ASP A 26 -9.69 4.32 -12.29
N ILE A 27 -8.64 3.69 -12.80
CA ILE A 27 -8.74 2.77 -13.94
C ILE A 27 -9.61 1.56 -13.57
N TYR A 28 -9.31 0.83 -12.49
CA TYR A 28 -10.06 -0.37 -12.18
C TYR A 28 -11.43 -0.10 -11.52
N ALA A 29 -11.58 0.99 -10.80
CA ALA A 29 -12.87 1.38 -10.23
C ALA A 29 -13.77 2.10 -11.24
N GLY A 30 -13.18 2.69 -12.27
CA GLY A 30 -13.89 3.54 -13.23
C GLY A 30 -14.27 4.90 -12.66
N GLY A 31 -13.35 5.51 -11.91
CA GLY A 31 -13.41 6.88 -11.41
C GLY A 31 -13.29 7.00 -9.88
N THR A 32 -12.77 8.14 -9.44
CA THR A 32 -12.42 8.49 -8.06
C THR A 32 -13.52 8.20 -7.03
N ARG A 33 -14.76 8.64 -7.29
CA ARG A 33 -15.88 8.44 -6.35
C ARG A 33 -16.14 6.96 -6.05
N ARG A 34 -15.98 6.09 -7.05
CA ARG A 34 -16.14 4.65 -6.85
C ARG A 34 -14.94 4.04 -6.17
N ALA A 35 -13.73 4.46 -6.53
CA ALA A 35 -12.50 4.05 -5.89
C ALA A 35 -12.56 4.30 -4.37
N LEU A 36 -12.87 5.50 -3.94
CA LEU A 36 -13.03 5.84 -2.51
C LEU A 36 -14.10 5.02 -1.81
N ARG A 37 -15.24 4.74 -2.48
CA ARG A 37 -16.28 3.84 -1.90
C ARG A 37 -15.79 2.40 -1.74
N ILE A 38 -14.98 1.90 -2.68
CA ILE A 38 -14.38 0.56 -2.59
C ILE A 38 -13.38 0.51 -1.44
N LEU A 39 -12.48 1.50 -1.34
CA LEU A 39 -11.47 1.58 -0.28
C LEU A 39 -12.10 1.66 1.12
N ARG A 40 -13.08 2.54 1.34
CA ARG A 40 -13.84 2.59 2.60
C ARG A 40 -14.51 1.27 2.96
N ALA A 41 -15.01 0.56 1.97
CA ALA A 41 -15.65 -0.72 2.21
C ALA A 41 -14.66 -1.85 2.45
N ALA A 42 -13.48 -1.80 1.84
CA ALA A 42 -12.37 -2.71 2.08
C ALA A 42 -11.79 -2.50 3.49
N TYR A 43 -11.59 -1.25 3.88
CA TYR A 43 -11.12 -0.87 5.21
C TYR A 43 -11.94 -1.50 6.35
N ARG A 44 -13.27 -1.57 6.19
CA ARG A 44 -14.19 -2.15 7.18
C ARG A 44 -14.29 -3.67 7.16
N ARG A 45 -13.55 -4.34 6.25
CA ARG A 45 -13.60 -5.79 6.08
C ARG A 45 -12.22 -6.39 6.34
N GLU A 46 -12.16 -7.42 7.13
CA GLU A 46 -10.91 -8.08 7.48
C GLU A 46 -10.34 -8.93 6.36
N GLY A 47 -9.03 -9.10 6.40
CA GLY A 47 -8.27 -10.05 5.59
C GLY A 47 -8.00 -9.63 4.15
N ASN A 48 -8.25 -8.38 3.75
CA ASN A 48 -7.87 -7.85 2.44
C ASN A 48 -6.71 -6.85 2.54
N SER A 49 -6.11 -6.44 1.41
CA SER A 49 -4.94 -5.57 1.38
C SER A 49 -5.21 -4.09 1.71
N ALA A 50 -6.47 -3.72 1.95
CA ALA A 50 -6.86 -2.40 2.42
C ALA A 50 -7.68 -2.47 3.73
N SER A 51 -7.52 -3.56 4.49
CA SER A 51 -8.21 -3.77 5.77
C SER A 51 -7.61 -2.93 6.88
N ARG A 52 -8.44 -2.40 7.76
CA ARG A 52 -8.00 -1.63 8.94
C ARG A 52 -6.98 -2.37 9.82
N GLU A 53 -7.13 -3.67 9.96
CA GLU A 53 -6.30 -4.52 10.83
C GLU A 53 -4.80 -4.53 10.49
N ILE A 54 -4.45 -4.13 9.27
CA ILE A 54 -3.05 -4.06 8.80
C ILE A 54 -2.55 -2.63 8.67
N VAL A 55 -3.35 -1.66 9.10
CA VAL A 55 -3.06 -0.23 8.93
C VAL A 55 -2.56 0.39 10.23
N TRP A 56 -1.49 1.16 10.10
CA TRP A 56 -0.93 2.00 11.14
C TRP A 56 -0.99 3.45 10.69
N VAL A 57 -1.44 4.33 11.56
CA VAL A 57 -1.53 5.77 11.30
C VAL A 57 -0.52 6.54 12.11
N ALA A 58 0.10 7.52 11.48
CA ALA A 58 0.89 8.54 12.16
C ALA A 58 0.01 9.74 12.43
N GLU A 59 -0.10 10.12 13.69
CA GLU A 59 -0.85 11.29 14.14
C GLU A 59 0.09 12.41 14.52
N LEU A 60 -0.19 13.60 14.03
CA LEU A 60 0.55 14.82 14.30
C LEU A 60 -0.42 15.96 14.51
N ASP A 61 -0.25 16.69 15.60
CA ASP A 61 -1.12 17.82 15.99
C ASP A 61 -2.63 17.43 16.10
N GLY A 62 -2.92 16.16 16.46
CA GLY A 62 -4.29 15.63 16.58
C GLY A 62 -4.95 15.24 15.24
N GLU A 63 -4.21 15.29 14.12
CA GLU A 63 -4.69 14.89 12.80
C GLU A 63 -3.91 13.68 12.27
N VAL A 64 -4.54 12.85 11.45
CA VAL A 64 -3.87 11.77 10.72
C VAL A 64 -2.94 12.39 9.67
N ALA A 65 -1.65 12.29 9.92
CA ALA A 65 -0.61 12.87 9.07
C ALA A 65 -0.11 11.91 7.99
N GLY A 66 -0.33 10.61 8.17
CA GLY A 66 0.04 9.58 7.21
C GLY A 66 -0.38 8.21 7.67
N ALA A 67 -0.30 7.25 6.76
CA ALA A 67 -0.68 5.87 7.02
C ALA A 67 0.23 4.88 6.30
N LEU A 68 0.33 3.68 6.88
CA LEU A 68 1.07 2.55 6.36
C LEU A 68 0.18 1.32 6.47
N ALA A 69 0.04 0.56 5.38
CA ALA A 69 -0.56 -0.78 5.38
C ALA A 69 0.53 -1.81 5.16
N ALA A 70 0.65 -2.79 6.08
CA ALA A 70 1.68 -3.81 5.99
C ALA A 70 1.17 -5.17 6.50
N PHE A 71 1.70 -6.24 5.91
CA PHE A 71 1.37 -7.62 6.26
C PHE A 71 2.54 -8.55 5.91
N PRO A 72 2.65 -9.74 6.53
CA PRO A 72 3.60 -10.76 6.11
C PRO A 72 3.41 -11.12 4.64
N VAL A 73 4.48 -11.20 3.87
CA VAL A 73 4.44 -11.42 2.42
C VAL A 73 3.63 -12.67 2.03
N GLU A 74 3.63 -13.68 2.86
CA GLU A 74 2.89 -14.94 2.68
C GLU A 74 1.36 -14.75 2.64
N GLU A 75 0.88 -13.62 3.13
CA GLU A 75 -0.55 -13.28 3.10
C GLU A 75 -0.97 -12.55 1.82
N GLY A 76 -0.02 -12.08 1.01
CA GLY A 76 -0.22 -11.17 -0.10
C GLY A 76 -1.30 -11.63 -1.08
N ASP A 77 -1.16 -12.84 -1.63
CA ASP A 77 -2.10 -13.39 -2.62
C ASP A 77 -3.53 -13.52 -2.05
N ARG A 78 -3.64 -13.98 -0.81
CA ARG A 78 -4.94 -14.10 -0.13
C ARG A 78 -5.58 -12.73 0.06
N ARG A 79 -4.82 -11.74 0.51
CA ARG A 79 -5.29 -10.38 0.75
C ARG A 79 -5.68 -9.67 -0.55
N ALA A 80 -4.87 -9.77 -1.59
CA ALA A 80 -5.14 -9.25 -2.92
C ALA A 80 -6.43 -9.86 -3.52
N SER A 81 -6.60 -11.18 -3.42
CA SER A 81 -7.80 -11.88 -3.89
C SER A 81 -9.07 -11.41 -3.17
N ARG A 82 -9.00 -11.18 -1.87
CA ARG A 82 -10.12 -10.64 -1.09
C ARG A 82 -10.42 -9.19 -1.46
N PHE A 83 -9.40 -8.36 -1.68
CA PHE A 83 -9.59 -6.99 -2.15
C PHE A 83 -10.23 -6.96 -3.54
N LEU A 84 -9.78 -7.81 -4.46
CA LEU A 84 -10.42 -7.98 -5.77
C LEU A 84 -11.91 -8.35 -5.63
N ARG A 85 -12.26 -9.28 -4.74
CA ARG A 85 -13.65 -9.64 -4.48
C ARG A 85 -14.48 -8.44 -3.98
N VAL A 86 -13.93 -7.66 -3.06
CA VAL A 86 -14.59 -6.43 -2.58
C VAL A 86 -14.82 -5.45 -3.71
N THR A 87 -13.84 -5.32 -4.61
CA THR A 87 -13.88 -4.45 -5.80
C THR A 87 -14.96 -4.91 -6.77
N LEU A 88 -14.99 -6.19 -7.15
CA LEU A 88 -15.96 -6.76 -8.10
C LEU A 88 -17.41 -6.59 -7.59
N LEU A 89 -17.67 -6.85 -6.31
CA LEU A 89 -18.99 -6.68 -5.70
C LEU A 89 -19.50 -5.22 -5.73
N ARG A 90 -18.64 -4.23 -6.01
CA ARG A 90 -18.96 -2.80 -6.10
C ARG A 90 -18.77 -2.22 -7.49
N THR A 91 -18.39 -3.07 -8.43
CA THR A 91 -18.19 -2.72 -9.83
C THR A 91 -19.30 -3.38 -10.66
N PRO A 92 -19.91 -2.65 -11.62
CA PRO A 92 -20.92 -3.24 -12.51
C PRO A 92 -20.38 -4.47 -13.24
N PRO A 93 -21.18 -5.56 -13.41
CA PRO A 93 -20.68 -6.82 -13.98
C PRO A 93 -20.04 -6.69 -15.36
N TRP A 94 -20.52 -5.80 -16.21
CA TRP A 94 -19.93 -5.56 -17.54
C TRP A 94 -18.52 -4.96 -17.50
N LYS A 95 -18.06 -4.44 -16.37
CA LYS A 95 -16.68 -3.97 -16.15
C LYS A 95 -15.75 -5.04 -15.58
N TRP A 96 -16.26 -6.17 -15.10
CA TRP A 96 -15.46 -7.21 -14.47
C TRP A 96 -14.30 -7.69 -15.35
N PRO A 97 -14.47 -7.98 -16.66
CA PRO A 97 -13.34 -8.44 -17.48
C PRO A 97 -12.18 -7.43 -17.52
N ALA A 98 -12.49 -6.13 -17.59
CA ALA A 98 -11.47 -5.08 -17.57
C ALA A 98 -10.80 -4.98 -16.19
N THR A 99 -11.58 -5.04 -15.12
CA THR A 99 -11.06 -5.04 -13.73
C THR A 99 -10.13 -6.23 -13.50
N LEU A 100 -10.55 -7.45 -13.85
CA LEU A 100 -9.74 -8.67 -13.70
C LEU A 100 -8.42 -8.57 -14.48
N ARG A 101 -8.47 -8.08 -15.73
CA ARG A 101 -7.25 -7.89 -16.55
C ARG A 101 -6.28 -6.92 -15.89
N ILE A 102 -6.75 -5.83 -15.30
CA ILE A 102 -5.89 -4.85 -14.64
C ILE A 102 -5.23 -5.46 -13.39
N PHE A 103 -6.01 -6.19 -12.57
CA PHE A 103 -5.47 -6.89 -11.41
C PHE A 103 -4.42 -7.94 -11.80
N GLN A 104 -4.68 -8.72 -12.85
CA GLN A 104 -3.70 -9.68 -13.37
C GLN A 104 -2.43 -8.97 -13.86
N THR A 105 -2.58 -7.93 -14.68
CA THR A 105 -1.42 -7.16 -15.18
C THR A 105 -0.64 -6.53 -14.02
N GLY A 106 -1.33 -6.04 -12.99
CA GLY A 106 -0.70 -5.51 -11.77
C GLY A 106 0.15 -6.57 -11.07
N ALA A 107 -0.44 -7.75 -10.80
CA ALA A 107 0.26 -8.86 -10.16
C ALA A 107 1.52 -9.30 -10.94
N GLU A 108 1.43 -9.36 -12.27
CA GLU A 108 2.57 -9.70 -13.14
C GLU A 108 3.63 -8.61 -13.23
N SER A 109 3.31 -7.37 -12.84
CA SER A 109 4.20 -6.20 -12.88
C SER A 109 4.78 -5.82 -11.54
N THR A 110 4.33 -6.46 -10.46
CA THR A 110 4.85 -6.21 -9.10
C THR A 110 6.14 -6.99 -8.88
N PRO A 111 7.21 -6.35 -8.35
CA PRO A 111 8.41 -7.05 -7.90
C PRO A 111 8.05 -8.14 -6.88
N ILE A 112 8.78 -9.25 -6.91
CA ILE A 112 8.59 -10.35 -5.95
C ILE A 112 9.39 -10.02 -4.68
N PRO A 113 8.72 -9.77 -3.53
CA PRO A 113 9.42 -9.53 -2.28
C PRO A 113 10.13 -10.80 -1.80
N PRO A 114 11.23 -10.68 -1.02
CA PRO A 114 11.85 -11.83 -0.41
C PRO A 114 10.90 -12.55 0.56
N PRO A 115 11.06 -13.86 0.78
CA PRO A 115 10.28 -14.58 1.77
C PRO A 115 10.57 -14.08 3.20
N ALA A 116 9.68 -14.36 4.12
CA ALA A 116 9.81 -14.00 5.54
C ALA A 116 10.07 -12.49 5.77
N CYS A 117 9.39 -11.63 5.02
CA CYS A 117 9.43 -10.20 5.20
C CYS A 117 8.04 -9.61 5.52
N LEU A 118 8.04 -8.44 6.17
CA LEU A 118 6.86 -7.60 6.27
C LEU A 118 6.78 -6.77 4.99
N TYR A 119 5.72 -6.98 4.22
CA TYR A 119 5.49 -6.23 2.98
C TYR A 119 4.62 -5.01 3.25
N VAL A 120 5.14 -3.83 2.93
CA VAL A 120 4.42 -2.56 2.99
C VAL A 120 3.70 -2.35 1.65
N ASP A 121 2.41 -2.66 1.62
CA ASP A 121 1.54 -2.56 0.45
C ASP A 121 1.17 -1.10 0.12
N ALA A 122 1.08 -0.25 1.15
CA ALA A 122 0.83 1.18 0.97
C ALA A 122 1.54 2.02 2.02
N LEU A 123 2.05 3.17 1.60
CA LEU A 123 2.62 4.20 2.45
C LEU A 123 2.22 5.56 1.90
N ALA A 124 1.49 6.33 2.69
CA ALA A 124 1.07 7.68 2.31
C ALA A 124 1.38 8.69 3.41
N THR A 125 1.70 9.90 3.00
CA THR A 125 1.81 11.07 3.89
C THR A 125 0.96 12.18 3.31
N ASP A 126 0.04 12.69 4.10
CA ASP A 126 -0.78 13.84 3.73
C ASP A 126 0.11 15.01 3.29
N SER A 127 -0.27 15.66 2.22
CA SER A 127 0.51 16.75 1.61
C SER A 127 0.87 17.86 2.60
N ARG A 128 -0.01 18.14 3.57
CA ARG A 128 0.17 19.13 4.63
C ARG A 128 1.30 18.79 5.61
N PHE A 129 1.61 17.50 5.76
CA PHE A 129 2.59 16.97 6.71
C PHE A 129 3.85 16.38 6.04
N ARG A 130 4.00 16.54 4.72
CA ARG A 130 5.21 16.10 4.01
C ARG A 130 6.46 16.81 4.54
N ARG A 131 7.61 16.12 4.40
CA ARG A 131 8.95 16.60 4.85
C ARG A 131 9.07 16.83 6.37
N ARG A 132 8.13 16.30 7.15
CA ARG A 132 8.15 16.32 8.62
C ARG A 132 8.55 14.98 9.24
N GLY A 133 9.12 14.05 8.46
CA GLY A 133 9.59 12.75 8.94
C GLY A 133 8.52 11.66 9.06
N VAL A 134 7.25 11.93 8.72
CA VAL A 134 6.11 11.01 8.90
C VAL A 134 6.35 9.66 8.23
N ALA A 135 6.74 9.64 6.94
CA ALA A 135 6.98 8.39 6.22
C ALA A 135 8.16 7.59 6.80
N SER A 136 9.24 8.26 7.24
CA SER A 136 10.38 7.59 7.90
C SER A 136 9.92 6.93 9.20
N ALA A 137 9.18 7.64 10.04
CA ALA A 137 8.67 7.12 11.30
C ALA A 137 7.74 5.90 11.10
N LEU A 138 6.86 5.93 10.08
CA LEU A 138 6.01 4.79 9.74
C LEU A 138 6.83 3.59 9.23
N LEU A 139 7.91 3.79 8.48
CA LEU A 139 8.79 2.72 8.04
C LEU A 139 9.66 2.16 9.17
N ASP A 140 10.02 2.97 10.16
CA ASP A 140 10.68 2.48 11.36
C ASP A 140 9.73 1.65 12.23
N GLU A 141 8.46 2.05 12.30
CA GLU A 141 7.41 1.22 12.92
C GLU A 141 7.22 -0.11 12.19
N ALA A 142 7.22 -0.10 10.84
CA ALA A 142 7.17 -1.35 10.06
C ALA A 142 8.37 -2.26 10.38
N ALA A 143 9.57 -1.71 10.56
CA ALA A 143 10.74 -2.50 10.95
C ALA A 143 10.60 -3.09 12.36
N ARG A 144 10.07 -2.30 13.31
CA ARG A 144 9.77 -2.78 14.68
C ARG A 144 8.77 -3.93 14.64
N LEU A 145 7.67 -3.79 13.89
CA LEU A 145 6.64 -4.83 13.73
C LEU A 145 7.20 -6.09 13.08
N ALA A 146 8.05 -5.94 12.06
CA ALA A 146 8.73 -7.08 11.43
C ALA A 146 9.60 -7.83 12.44
N GLY A 147 10.39 -7.12 13.24
CA GLY A 147 11.21 -7.73 14.31
C GLY A 147 10.37 -8.48 15.36
N GLU A 148 9.26 -7.89 15.81
CA GLU A 148 8.33 -8.54 16.76
C GLU A 148 7.67 -9.79 16.19
N ALA A 149 7.42 -9.81 14.87
CA ALA A 149 6.88 -10.97 14.17
C ALA A 149 7.94 -12.01 13.79
N GLY A 150 9.21 -11.79 14.11
CA GLY A 150 10.31 -12.68 13.75
C GLY A 150 10.64 -12.67 12.25
N LEU A 151 10.26 -11.60 11.54
CA LEU A 151 10.55 -11.44 10.12
C LEU A 151 11.89 -10.73 9.92
N GLY A 152 12.68 -11.21 8.96
CA GLY A 152 14.05 -10.73 8.75
C GLY A 152 14.19 -9.42 7.98
N ALA A 153 13.12 -8.91 7.38
CA ALA A 153 13.18 -7.73 6.54
C ALA A 153 11.83 -6.99 6.42
N VAL A 154 11.89 -5.74 5.99
CA VAL A 154 10.76 -4.98 5.44
C VAL A 154 10.97 -4.83 3.94
N ALA A 155 9.95 -5.13 3.14
CA ALA A 155 9.94 -4.94 1.70
C ALA A 155 8.82 -3.99 1.28
N LEU A 156 9.03 -3.27 0.18
CA LEU A 156 8.05 -2.38 -0.42
C LEU A 156 8.37 -2.15 -1.90
N ASP A 157 7.48 -1.53 -2.61
CA ASP A 157 7.75 -1.05 -3.95
C ASP A 157 7.18 0.36 -4.22
N THR A 158 7.57 0.94 -5.32
CA THR A 158 7.06 2.23 -5.77
C THR A 158 7.19 2.38 -7.29
N ALA A 159 6.39 3.29 -7.86
CA ALA A 159 6.51 3.61 -9.27
C ALA A 159 7.93 4.12 -9.61
N ALA A 160 8.50 3.67 -10.72
CA ALA A 160 9.82 4.09 -11.19
C ALA A 160 9.91 5.61 -11.44
N THR A 161 8.77 6.27 -11.60
CA THR A 161 8.67 7.73 -11.75
C THR A 161 8.63 8.48 -10.41
N ASN A 162 8.49 7.77 -9.28
CA ASN A 162 8.39 8.39 -7.95
C ASN A 162 9.78 8.60 -7.33
N ALA A 163 10.56 9.52 -7.90
CA ALA A 163 11.92 9.82 -7.45
C ALA A 163 12.00 10.22 -5.97
N ALA A 164 10.97 10.88 -5.44
CA ALA A 164 10.94 11.31 -4.05
C ALA A 164 10.86 10.13 -3.08
N ALA A 165 10.03 9.12 -3.38
CA ALA A 165 9.94 7.90 -2.58
C ALA A 165 11.24 7.09 -2.68
N GLN A 166 11.80 6.92 -3.88
CA GLN A 166 13.07 6.22 -4.09
C GLN A 166 14.18 6.84 -3.24
N ALA A 167 14.36 8.16 -3.33
CA ALA A 167 15.38 8.88 -2.53
C ALA A 167 15.15 8.75 -1.02
N LEU A 168 13.88 8.70 -0.56
CA LEU A 168 13.56 8.43 0.84
C LEU A 168 14.02 7.03 1.24
N TYR A 169 13.63 6.01 0.48
CA TYR A 169 13.92 4.61 0.82
C TYR A 169 15.42 4.34 0.85
N GLU A 170 16.17 4.79 -0.15
CA GLU A 170 17.62 4.65 -0.20
C GLU A 170 18.31 5.35 0.99
N ARG A 171 17.86 6.57 1.35
CA ARG A 171 18.39 7.32 2.50
C ARG A 171 18.20 6.61 3.83
N ILE A 172 17.10 5.86 4.00
CA ILE A 172 16.82 5.15 5.26
C ILE A 172 17.20 3.67 5.21
N GLY A 173 18.08 3.29 4.25
CA GLY A 173 18.75 2.01 4.22
C GLY A 173 18.04 0.90 3.44
N PHE A 174 17.00 1.23 2.65
CA PHE A 174 16.46 0.26 1.70
C PHE A 174 17.38 0.14 0.47
N THR A 175 17.50 -1.08 -0.03
CA THR A 175 18.24 -1.42 -1.25
C THR A 175 17.29 -1.93 -2.33
N VAL A 176 17.59 -1.60 -3.59
CA VAL A 176 16.79 -2.06 -4.74
C VAL A 176 16.96 -3.57 -4.91
N THR A 177 15.84 -4.28 -5.04
CA THR A 177 15.81 -5.73 -5.32
C THR A 177 15.52 -6.03 -6.78
N GLN A 178 14.55 -5.31 -7.36
CA GLN A 178 14.08 -5.58 -8.71
C GLN A 178 13.53 -4.31 -9.36
N ARG A 179 13.67 -4.23 -10.70
CA ARG A 179 13.04 -3.19 -11.52
C ARG A 179 12.17 -3.83 -12.58
N MET A 180 10.86 -3.55 -12.53
CA MET A 180 9.90 -4.03 -13.51
C MET A 180 9.65 -2.96 -14.57
N PRO A 181 9.67 -3.30 -15.86
CA PRO A 181 9.33 -2.35 -16.92
C PRO A 181 7.83 -1.99 -16.89
N PRO A 182 7.43 -0.86 -17.47
CA PRO A 182 6.02 -0.54 -17.61
C PRO A 182 5.29 -1.59 -18.48
N LYS A 183 4.04 -1.92 -18.12
CA LYS A 183 3.21 -2.88 -18.84
C LYS A 183 1.78 -2.37 -18.99
N GLY A 184 1.40 -2.01 -20.20
CA GLY A 184 0.08 -1.41 -20.48
C GLY A 184 -0.12 -0.12 -19.70
N VAL A 185 -1.10 -0.10 -18.80
CA VAL A 185 -1.41 1.07 -17.95
C VAL A 185 -0.63 1.07 -16.63
N ILE A 186 0.09 -0.02 -16.33
CA ILE A 186 0.91 -0.12 -15.12
C ILE A 186 2.24 0.58 -15.38
N PRO A 187 2.66 1.53 -14.53
CA PRO A 187 3.98 2.15 -14.65
C PRO A 187 5.09 1.13 -14.35
N GLY A 188 6.33 1.45 -14.70
CA GLY A 188 7.47 0.70 -14.20
C GLY A 188 7.48 0.74 -12.67
N ILE A 189 7.88 -0.36 -12.02
CA ILE A 189 7.89 -0.49 -10.56
C ILE A 189 9.29 -0.87 -10.09
N VAL A 190 9.71 -0.32 -8.97
CA VAL A 190 11.00 -0.61 -8.33
C VAL A 190 10.73 -1.19 -6.95
N GLY A 191 11.20 -2.41 -6.73
CA GLY A 191 11.13 -3.10 -5.44
C GLY A 191 12.34 -2.78 -4.57
N TYR A 192 12.10 -2.71 -3.28
CA TYR A 192 13.07 -2.37 -2.25
C TYR A 192 12.98 -3.33 -1.07
N VAL A 193 14.11 -3.54 -0.38
CA VAL A 193 14.18 -4.30 0.88
C VAL A 193 15.12 -3.61 1.85
N ARG A 194 14.78 -3.68 3.14
CA ARG A 194 15.65 -3.30 4.27
C ARG A 194 15.65 -4.44 5.28
N ALA A 195 16.83 -4.94 5.65
CA ALA A 195 16.96 -5.92 6.73
C ALA A 195 16.52 -5.30 8.06
N VAL A 196 15.92 -6.13 8.92
CA VAL A 196 15.59 -5.82 10.31
C VAL A 196 16.72 -6.40 11.15
N GLY A 197 17.46 -5.53 11.82
CA GLY A 197 18.57 -5.89 12.69
C GLY A 197 18.13 -6.25 14.10
#